data_fc7b99f84b7a9147f30408edad950143
#
_entry.id   fc7b99f84b7a9147f30408edad950143
#
_cell.length_a   1.000
_cell.length_b   1.000
_cell.length_c   1.000
_cell.angle_alpha   90.00
_cell.angle_beta   90.00
_cell.angle_gamma   90.00
#
_symmetry.space_group_name_H-M   'P 1'
#
loop_
_entity.id
_entity.type
_entity.pdbx_description
1 polymer ?
#
loop_
_entity_poly.entity_id
_entity_poly.type
_entity_poly.pdbx_seq_one_letter_code
_entity_poly.pdbx_strand_id
1 'polypeptide(L)' 'MNKEYYQAKADLCRDLAIKQMVEGEAKEAGHNLIRMVNALNQINLINYKEEKDNERLHNNAGL' A
#
# COMPACT_ATOMS: atom_id res chain seq x y z
N MET A 1 0.16 -2.17 -12.91
CA MET A 1 0.67 -1.79 -11.58
C MET A 1 0.84 -3.01 -10.73
N ASN A 2 1.86 -3.02 -9.92
CA ASN A 2 2.29 -4.22 -9.23
C ASN A 2 2.04 -4.12 -7.73
N LYS A 3 1.03 -4.84 -7.23
CA LYS A 3 0.71 -4.87 -5.80
C LYS A 3 1.88 -5.40 -4.98
N GLU A 4 2.62 -6.36 -5.51
CA GLU A 4 3.76 -6.95 -4.81
C GLU A 4 4.86 -5.93 -4.56
N TYR A 5 5.09 -5.03 -5.53
CA TYR A 5 6.05 -3.94 -5.38
C TYR A 5 5.66 -3.03 -4.21
N TYR A 6 4.39 -2.63 -4.16
CA TYR A 6 3.92 -1.74 -3.10
C TYR A 6 3.88 -2.44 -1.75
N GLN A 7 3.57 -3.73 -1.73
CA GLN A 7 3.60 -4.49 -0.47
C GLN A 7 5.03 -4.59 0.07
N ALA A 8 6.00 -4.91 -0.80
CA ALA A 8 7.40 -4.97 -0.40
C ALA A 8 7.90 -3.61 0.10
N LYS A 9 7.49 -2.53 -0.56
CA LYS A 9 7.86 -1.17 -0.16
C LYS A 9 7.26 -0.83 1.20
N ALA A 10 6.00 -1.18 1.43
CA ALA A 10 5.35 -0.94 2.72
C ALA A 10 6.05 -1.71 3.84
N ASP A 11 6.37 -2.97 3.60
CA ASP A 11 7.06 -3.82 4.58
C ASP A 11 8.44 -3.27 4.93
N LEU A 12 9.19 -2.82 3.92
CA LEU A 12 10.51 -2.23 4.15
C LEU A 12 10.41 -0.94 4.97
N CYS A 13 9.48 -0.07 4.61
CA CYS A 13 9.28 1.20 5.32
C CYS A 13 8.85 0.95 6.77
N ARG A 14 8.00 -0.06 7.00
CA ARG A 14 7.59 -0.45 8.35
C ARG A 14 8.79 -0.89 9.18
N ASP A 15 9.62 -1.77 8.62
CA ASP A 15 10.79 -2.30 9.34
C ASP A 15 11.78 -1.20 9.67
N LEU A 16 12.02 -0.29 8.72
CA LEU A 16 12.89 0.87 8.96
C LEU A 16 12.31 1.78 10.04
N ALA A 17 11.01 2.00 10.03
CA ALA A 17 10.36 2.85 11.04
C ALA A 17 10.50 2.25 12.44
N ILE A 18 10.32 0.94 12.57
CA ILE A 18 10.47 0.25 13.86
C ILE A 18 11.92 0.41 14.36
N LYS A 19 12.89 0.15 13.49
CA LYS A 19 14.30 0.30 13.84
C LYS A 19 14.60 1.73 14.29
N GLN A 20 14.11 2.71 13.56
CA GLN A 20 14.37 4.12 13.87
C GLN A 20 13.70 4.54 15.18
N MET A 21 12.51 4.01 15.49
CA MET A 21 11.87 4.27 16.77
C MET A 21 12.69 3.72 17.93
N VAL A 22 13.24 2.51 17.78
CA VAL A 22 14.08 1.90 18.78
C VAL A 22 15.36 2.74 19.00
N GLU A 23 15.89 3.31 17.92
CA GLU A 23 17.11 4.14 17.98
C GLU A 23 16.83 5.59 18.41
N GLY A 24 15.58 5.93 18.66
CA GLY A 24 15.22 7.29 19.06
C GLY A 24 15.14 8.29 17.92
N GLU A 25 15.06 7.82 16.68
CA GLU A 25 14.97 8.66 15.48
C GLU A 25 13.51 8.84 15.06
N ALA A 26 12.73 9.50 15.91
CA ALA A 26 11.28 9.60 15.73
C ALA A 26 10.87 10.30 14.44
N LYS A 27 11.62 11.33 14.02
CA LYS A 27 11.30 12.08 12.81
C LYS A 27 11.42 11.19 11.56
N GLU A 28 12.51 10.47 11.46
CA GLU A 28 12.77 9.56 10.35
C GLU A 28 11.78 8.40 10.35
N ALA A 29 11.46 7.89 11.54
CA ALA A 29 10.43 6.84 11.68
C ALA A 29 9.09 7.33 11.16
N GLY A 30 8.72 8.57 11.50
CA GLY A 30 7.47 9.17 11.02
C GLY A 30 7.41 9.26 9.49
N HIS A 31 8.52 9.66 8.86
CA HIS A 31 8.60 9.72 7.40
C HIS A 31 8.40 8.33 6.78
N ASN A 32 9.01 7.30 7.35
CA ASN A 32 8.85 5.95 6.83
C ASN A 32 7.45 5.40 7.05
N LEU A 33 6.79 5.76 8.15
CA LEU A 33 5.40 5.38 8.38
C LEU A 33 4.48 6.01 7.32
N ILE A 34 4.72 7.28 6.96
CA ILE A 34 3.96 7.95 5.91
C ILE A 34 4.18 7.23 4.57
N ARG A 35 5.40 6.86 4.25
CA ARG A 35 5.71 6.11 3.04
C ARG A 35 5.00 4.76 3.02
N MET A 36 4.96 4.08 4.16
CA MET A 36 4.24 2.82 4.31
C MET A 36 2.75 3.02 4.02
N VAL A 37 2.13 4.03 4.62
CA VAL A 37 0.70 4.32 4.40
C VAL A 37 0.44 4.63 2.94
N ASN A 38 1.29 5.41 2.30
CA ASN A 38 1.14 5.72 0.88
C ASN A 38 1.21 4.48 0.00
N ALA A 39 2.12 3.56 0.31
CA ALA A 39 2.23 2.31 -0.43
C ALA A 39 0.98 1.44 -0.25
N LEU A 40 0.47 1.35 0.98
CA LEU A 40 -0.75 0.60 1.26
C LEU A 40 -1.96 1.22 0.55
N ASN A 41 -2.03 2.55 0.47
CA ASN A 41 -3.07 3.23 -0.27
C ASN A 41 -3.04 2.89 -1.76
N GLN A 42 -1.86 2.73 -2.35
CA GLN A 42 -1.75 2.31 -3.75
C GLN A 42 -2.32 0.90 -3.94
N ILE A 43 -2.07 0.00 -3.01
CA ILE A 43 -2.64 -1.35 -3.05
C ILE A 43 -4.17 -1.27 -2.99
N ASN A 44 -4.70 -0.46 -2.10
CA ASN A 44 -6.15 -0.28 -1.97
C ASN A 44 -6.77 0.28 -3.24
N LEU A 45 -6.10 1.22 -3.90
CA LEU A 45 -6.57 1.78 -5.17
C LEU A 45 -6.55 0.73 -6.28
N ILE A 46 -5.52 -0.08 -6.34
CA ILE A 46 -5.44 -1.17 -7.33
C ILE A 46 -6.58 -2.16 -7.09
N ASN A 47 -6.80 -2.56 -5.84
CA ASN A 47 -7.88 -3.48 -5.50
C ASN A 47 -9.25 -2.89 -5.86
N TYR A 48 -9.45 -1.61 -5.59
CA TYR A 48 -10.69 -0.92 -5.93
C TYR A 48 -10.93 -0.93 -7.44
N LYS A 49 -9.90 -0.65 -8.23
CA LYS A 49 -10.02 -0.66 -9.69
C LYS A 49 -10.32 -2.06 -10.22
N GLU A 50 -9.65 -3.07 -9.70
CA GLU A 50 -9.91 -4.46 -10.09
C GLU A 50 -11.35 -4.85 -9.77
N GLU A 51 -11.84 -4.47 -8.60
CA GLU A 51 -13.21 -4.74 -8.18
C GLU A 51 -14.22 -4.06 -9.10
N LYS A 52 -13.97 -2.80 -9.46
CA LYS A 52 -14.85 -2.06 -10.37
C LYS A 52 -14.85 -2.67 -11.77
N ASP A 53 -13.69 -3.07 -12.26
CA ASP A 53 -13.59 -3.72 -13.56
C ASP A 53 -14.35 -5.05 -13.58
N ASN A 54 -14.26 -5.83 -12.50
CA ASN A 54 -14.99 -7.08 -12.37
C ASN A 54 -16.50 -6.83 -12.34
N GLU A 55 -16.96 -5.84 -11.62
CA GLU A 55 -18.37 -5.46 -11.57
C GLU A 55 -18.88 -5.07 -12.96
N ARG A 56 -18.09 -4.30 -13.70
CA ARG A 56 -18.45 -3.88 -15.06
C ARG A 56 -18.58 -5.08 -15.99
N LEU A 57 -17.62 -5.99 -15.94
CA LEU A 57 -17.63 -7.19 -16.75
C LEU A 57 -18.83 -8.08 -16.40
N HIS A 58 -19.11 -8.23 -15.12
CA HIS A 58 -20.25 -9.01 -14.64
C HIS A 58 -21.57 -8.42 -15.12
N ASN A 59 -21.73 -7.11 -15.00
CA ASN A 59 -22.94 -6.43 -15.46
C ASN A 59 -23.13 -6.58 -16.97
N ASN A 60 -22.06 -6.45 -17.73
CA ASN A 60 -22.13 -6.64 -19.19
C ASN A 60 -22.51 -8.06 -19.55
N ALA A 61 -22.00 -9.04 -18.82
CA ALA A 61 -22.34 -10.43 -19.04
C ALA A 61 -23.80 -10.74 -18.70
N GLY A 62 -24.38 -9.98 -17.79
CA GLY A 62 -25.76 -10.14 -17.39
C GLY A 62 -26.78 -9.58 -18.39
N LEU A 63 -26.30 -8.86 -19.39
CA LEU A 63 -27.17 -8.32 -20.42
C LEU A 63 -27.37 -9.32 -21.53
#